data_ca1a9f13719e61bb0c0ee1c18b1dbd57
#
_entry.id   ca1a9f13719e61bb0c0ee1c18b1dbd57
#
_cell.length_a   1.000
_cell.length_b   1.000
_cell.length_c   1.000
_cell.angle_alpha   90.00
_cell.angle_beta   90.00
_cell.angle_gamma   90.00
#
_symmetry.space_group_name_H-M   'P 1'
#
loop_
_entity.id
_entity.type
_entity.pdbx_description
1 polymer ?
#
loop_
_entity_poly.entity_id
_entity_poly.type
_entity_poly.pdbx_seq_one_letter_code
_entity_poly.pdbx_strand_id
1 'polypeptide(L)'
;KIKSEKVAKIAFQIYDQTHKILHNDQNKRGRSLLWAACFLYNSGKQINLTAYHKHSWYLIKNCELLGYSLSEKNIIAAIARYHRKTLPKKRHESWQNLISREDKSTALDMSLILRLASAINKRPDPVISSVDIKLTNNEIRFKLISLDQNKNLILEKWSLESCYEVIKELKNLELKVD
;
A
#
# COMPACT_ATOMS: atom_id res chain seq x y z
N LYS A 1 -12.66 -2.50 -11.07
CA LYS A 1 -13.13 -1.24 -10.44
C LYS A 1 -13.50 -1.46 -8.97
N ILE A 2 -14.49 -2.30 -8.66
CA ILE A 2 -14.99 -2.55 -7.28
C ILE A 2 -13.86 -2.93 -6.31
N LYS A 3 -12.95 -3.83 -6.70
CA LYS A 3 -11.84 -4.25 -5.84
C LYS A 3 -10.87 -3.11 -5.53
N SER A 4 -10.54 -2.26 -6.50
CA SER A 4 -9.66 -1.11 -6.29
C SER A 4 -10.28 -0.09 -5.34
N GLU A 5 -11.59 0.14 -5.44
CA GLU A 5 -12.34 1.02 -4.52
C GLU A 5 -12.31 0.49 -3.08
N LYS A 6 -12.50 -0.83 -2.87
CA LYS A 6 -12.40 -1.46 -1.56
C LYS A 6 -10.97 -1.38 -0.99
N VAL A 7 -9.95 -1.60 -1.83
CA VAL A 7 -8.54 -1.42 -1.42
C VAL A 7 -8.26 0.03 -1.04
N ALA A 8 -8.72 1.01 -1.83
CA ALA A 8 -8.56 2.43 -1.54
C ALA A 8 -9.24 2.83 -0.22
N LYS A 9 -10.46 2.33 0.03
CA LYS A 9 -11.18 2.56 1.30
C LYS A 9 -10.36 2.09 2.50
N ILE A 10 -9.86 0.84 2.46
CA ILE A 10 -9.03 0.29 3.56
C ILE A 10 -7.70 1.03 3.66
N ALA A 11 -7.05 1.37 2.54
CA ALA A 11 -5.81 2.13 2.54
C ALA A 11 -5.98 3.49 3.23
N PHE A 12 -7.10 4.18 2.99
CA PHE A 12 -7.39 5.45 3.64
C PHE A 12 -7.68 5.31 5.13
N GLN A 13 -8.37 4.24 5.55
CA GLN A 13 -8.57 3.96 6.97
C GLN A 13 -7.23 3.70 7.69
N ILE A 14 -6.31 2.96 7.05
CA ILE A 14 -4.96 2.75 7.58
C ILE A 14 -4.21 4.09 7.62
N TYR A 15 -4.23 4.85 6.54
CA TYR A 15 -3.57 6.15 6.48
C TYR A 15 -4.08 7.09 7.59
N ASP A 16 -5.39 7.26 7.73
CA ASP A 16 -5.99 8.20 8.67
C ASP A 16 -5.72 7.80 10.14
N GLN A 17 -5.62 6.50 10.45
CA GLN A 17 -5.38 5.97 11.81
C GLN A 17 -3.90 5.84 12.18
N THR A 18 -2.95 5.96 11.24
CA THR A 18 -1.52 5.69 11.48
C THR A 18 -0.61 6.89 11.27
N HIS A 19 -1.16 8.11 11.32
CA HIS A 19 -0.39 9.34 11.25
C HIS A 19 0.68 9.40 12.35
N LYS A 20 1.87 9.88 12.03
CA LYS A 20 3.09 9.91 12.86
C LYS A 20 3.71 8.54 13.19
N ILE A 21 3.10 7.44 12.81
CA ILE A 21 3.60 6.08 13.04
C ILE A 21 4.05 5.45 11.72
N LEU A 22 3.12 5.21 10.80
CA LEU A 22 3.47 4.68 9.48
C LEU A 22 3.88 5.77 8.48
N HIS A 23 3.38 6.98 8.65
CA HIS A 23 3.71 8.14 7.79
C HIS A 23 3.64 9.46 8.56
N ASN A 24 4.30 10.48 8.02
CA ASN A 24 4.23 11.85 8.54
C ASN A 24 3.85 12.84 7.42
N ASP A 25 2.81 12.52 6.66
CA ASP A 25 2.30 13.30 5.54
C ASP A 25 1.43 14.47 6.06
N GLN A 26 2.06 15.61 6.35
CA GLN A 26 1.38 16.76 6.95
C GLN A 26 0.44 17.50 5.98
N ASN A 27 0.81 17.57 4.71
CA ASN A 27 0.08 18.31 3.68
C ASN A 27 -0.88 17.43 2.86
N LYS A 28 -1.05 16.17 3.23
CA LYS A 28 -1.89 15.17 2.57
C LYS A 28 -1.54 14.88 1.09
N ARG A 29 -0.34 15.28 0.65
CA ARG A 29 0.16 14.96 -0.70
C ARG A 29 0.25 13.45 -0.92
N GLY A 30 0.82 12.73 0.03
CA GLY A 30 0.93 11.27 -0.01
C GLY A 30 -0.43 10.57 -0.10
N ARG A 31 -1.46 11.12 0.58
CA ARG A 31 -2.84 10.59 0.52
C ARG A 31 -3.42 10.62 -0.89
N SER A 32 -3.22 11.73 -1.63
CA SER A 32 -3.65 11.85 -3.03
C SER A 32 -2.92 10.86 -3.94
N LEU A 33 -1.60 10.72 -3.76
CA LEU A 33 -0.77 9.79 -4.54
C LEU A 33 -1.11 8.33 -4.22
N LEU A 34 -1.40 8.02 -2.96
CA LEU A 34 -1.88 6.71 -2.53
C LEU A 34 -3.21 6.35 -3.21
N TRP A 35 -4.14 7.32 -3.32
CA TRP A 35 -5.42 7.11 -4.02
C TRP A 35 -5.17 6.65 -5.46
N ALA A 36 -4.38 7.40 -6.22
CA ALA A 36 -4.05 7.03 -7.60
C ALA A 36 -3.38 5.64 -7.68
N ALA A 37 -2.43 5.36 -6.77
CA ALA A 37 -1.77 4.07 -6.72
C ALA A 37 -2.75 2.91 -6.43
N CYS A 38 -3.76 3.10 -5.57
CA CYS A 38 -4.79 2.07 -5.29
C CYS A 38 -5.59 1.65 -6.53
N PHE A 39 -5.72 2.52 -7.52
CA PHE A 39 -6.40 2.18 -8.78
C PHE A 39 -5.45 1.60 -9.83
N LEU A 40 -4.16 1.97 -9.77
CA LEU A 40 -3.19 1.64 -10.82
C LEU A 40 -2.26 0.47 -10.48
N TYR A 41 -2.12 0.07 -9.19
CA TYR A 41 -1.13 -0.94 -8.76
C TYR A 41 -1.29 -2.31 -9.41
N ASN A 42 -2.47 -2.62 -9.91
CA ASN A 42 -2.82 -3.89 -10.57
C ASN A 42 -2.77 -3.83 -12.10
N SER A 43 -2.50 -2.66 -12.71
CA SER A 43 -2.50 -2.48 -14.17
C SER A 43 -1.58 -3.47 -14.90
N GLY A 44 -0.44 -3.78 -14.31
CA GLY A 44 0.52 -4.73 -14.88
C GLY A 44 0.02 -6.18 -14.99
N LYS A 45 -1.10 -6.54 -14.35
CA LYS A 45 -1.72 -7.87 -14.52
C LYS A 45 -2.23 -8.11 -15.94
N GLN A 46 -2.49 -7.04 -16.70
CA GLN A 46 -2.85 -7.14 -18.12
C GLN A 46 -1.70 -7.66 -18.97
N ILE A 47 -0.46 -7.47 -18.52
CA ILE A 47 0.75 -7.96 -19.19
C ILE A 47 1.06 -9.38 -18.70
N ASN A 48 1.24 -9.56 -17.39
CA ASN A 48 1.54 -10.85 -16.78
C ASN A 48 1.22 -10.83 -15.28
N LEU A 49 0.69 -11.92 -14.75
CA LEU A 49 0.45 -12.11 -13.32
C LEU A 49 1.76 -12.25 -12.52
N THR A 50 2.78 -12.85 -13.14
CA THR A 50 4.11 -12.95 -12.55
C THR A 50 4.76 -11.57 -12.56
N ALA A 51 5.22 -11.15 -11.38
CA ALA A 51 5.89 -9.85 -11.20
C ALA A 51 5.08 -8.62 -11.69
N TYR A 52 3.73 -8.70 -11.72
CA TYR A 52 2.85 -7.64 -12.21
C TYR A 52 3.16 -6.26 -11.62
N HIS A 53 3.65 -6.18 -10.39
CA HIS A 53 4.05 -4.92 -9.75
C HIS A 53 5.18 -4.20 -10.51
N LYS A 54 6.06 -4.95 -11.22
CA LYS A 54 7.07 -4.38 -12.11
C LYS A 54 6.42 -3.84 -13.38
N HIS A 55 5.48 -4.59 -13.93
CA HIS A 55 4.72 -4.17 -15.11
C HIS A 55 3.84 -2.96 -14.80
N SER A 56 3.20 -2.92 -13.62
CA SER A 56 2.44 -1.75 -13.17
C SER A 56 3.31 -0.49 -13.09
N TRP A 57 4.49 -0.61 -12.47
CA TRP A 57 5.46 0.50 -12.46
C TRP A 57 5.80 0.99 -13.85
N TYR A 58 6.13 0.09 -14.77
CA TYR A 58 6.48 0.43 -16.14
C TYR A 58 5.32 1.14 -16.86
N LEU A 59 4.11 0.61 -16.76
CA LEU A 59 2.92 1.21 -17.36
C LEU A 59 2.67 2.62 -16.81
N ILE A 60 2.67 2.78 -15.48
CA ILE A 60 2.41 4.07 -14.84
C ILE A 60 3.49 5.10 -15.21
N LYS A 61 4.75 4.70 -15.21
CA LYS A 61 5.87 5.57 -15.60
C LYS A 61 5.72 6.12 -17.02
N ASN A 62 5.25 5.30 -17.95
CA ASN A 62 5.23 5.61 -19.38
C ASN A 62 3.84 6.05 -19.91
N CYS A 63 2.78 5.99 -19.09
CA CYS A 63 1.49 6.53 -19.50
C CYS A 63 1.39 8.04 -19.24
N GLU A 64 0.48 8.68 -19.95
CA GLU A 64 0.03 10.02 -19.58
C GLU A 64 -0.92 9.93 -18.39
N LEU A 65 -0.63 10.69 -17.35
CA LEU A 65 -1.43 10.74 -16.12
C LEU A 65 -1.83 12.19 -15.86
N LEU A 66 -2.97 12.59 -16.41
CA LEU A 66 -3.47 13.95 -16.31
C LEU A 66 -3.68 14.37 -14.85
N GLY A 67 -3.26 15.59 -14.52
CA GLY A 67 -3.38 16.15 -13.18
C GLY A 67 -2.24 15.81 -12.23
N TYR A 68 -1.22 15.05 -12.67
CA TYR A 68 -0.03 14.73 -11.89
C TYR A 68 1.24 15.22 -12.58
N SER A 69 2.13 15.84 -11.81
CA SER A 69 3.48 16.19 -12.28
C SER A 69 4.32 14.93 -12.53
N LEU A 70 5.45 15.09 -13.23
CA LEU A 70 6.39 13.98 -13.47
C LEU A 70 6.91 13.37 -12.16
N SER A 71 7.22 14.20 -11.16
CA SER A 71 7.64 13.72 -9.83
C SER A 71 6.54 12.90 -9.15
N GLU A 72 5.31 13.39 -9.14
CA GLU A 72 4.16 12.68 -8.56
C GLU A 72 3.88 11.36 -9.28
N LYS A 73 3.94 11.35 -10.60
CA LYS A 73 3.80 10.14 -11.40
C LYS A 73 4.88 9.09 -11.03
N ASN A 74 6.12 9.52 -10.83
CA ASN A 74 7.21 8.64 -10.40
C ASN A 74 6.95 8.07 -8.99
N ILE A 75 6.39 8.87 -8.07
CA ILE A 75 6.01 8.40 -6.73
C ILE A 75 4.87 7.38 -6.83
N ILE A 76 3.81 7.66 -7.59
CA ILE A 76 2.69 6.73 -7.81
C ILE A 76 3.19 5.40 -8.38
N ALA A 77 4.08 5.46 -9.38
CA ALA A 77 4.70 4.28 -9.98
C ALA A 77 5.53 3.49 -8.96
N ALA A 78 6.31 4.17 -8.10
CA ALA A 78 7.08 3.55 -7.04
C ALA A 78 6.19 2.91 -5.97
N ILE A 79 5.10 3.55 -5.56
CA ILE A 79 4.10 2.98 -4.64
C ILE A 79 3.56 1.66 -5.23
N ALA A 80 3.16 1.67 -6.49
CA ALA A 80 2.69 0.47 -7.20
C ALA A 80 3.78 -0.60 -7.33
N ARG A 81 5.05 -0.22 -7.44
CA ARG A 81 6.19 -1.14 -7.52
C ARG A 81 6.47 -1.86 -6.21
N TYR A 82 6.41 -1.13 -5.09
CA TYR A 82 6.89 -1.61 -3.79
C TYR A 82 5.78 -2.08 -2.83
N HIS A 83 4.51 -2.07 -3.25
CA HIS A 83 3.41 -2.60 -2.44
C HIS A 83 3.51 -4.12 -2.19
N ARG A 84 4.44 -4.82 -2.83
CA ARG A 84 4.68 -6.26 -2.65
C ARG A 84 6.12 -6.65 -2.96
N LYS A 85 6.50 -7.87 -2.53
CA LYS A 85 7.86 -8.43 -2.73
C LYS A 85 8.93 -7.59 -2.02
N THR A 86 10.03 -7.30 -2.70
CA THR A 86 11.21 -6.67 -2.12
C THR A 86 11.03 -5.18 -1.88
N LEU A 87 11.70 -4.68 -0.85
CA LEU A 87 11.86 -3.25 -0.60
C LEU A 87 12.75 -2.56 -1.65
N PRO A 88 12.72 -1.22 -1.73
CA PRO A 88 13.59 -0.47 -2.63
C PRO A 88 15.07 -0.80 -2.43
N LYS A 89 15.82 -0.85 -3.54
CA LYS A 89 17.29 -0.95 -3.53
C LYS A 89 17.85 0.21 -4.34
N LYS A 90 19.03 0.69 -3.98
CA LYS A 90 19.72 1.82 -4.68
C LYS A 90 19.83 1.63 -6.20
N ARG A 91 19.98 0.37 -6.65
CA ARG A 91 20.09 0.00 -8.08
C ARG A 91 18.75 -0.06 -8.83
N HIS A 92 17.61 0.04 -8.13
CA HIS A 92 16.31 0.01 -8.80
C HIS A 92 16.06 1.35 -9.48
N GLU A 93 15.83 1.34 -10.78
CA GLU A 93 15.46 2.54 -11.56
C GLU A 93 14.23 3.26 -10.94
N SER A 94 13.23 2.49 -10.50
CA SER A 94 12.04 3.01 -9.82
C SER A 94 12.34 3.76 -8.51
N TRP A 95 13.52 3.53 -7.92
CA TRP A 95 13.99 4.24 -6.74
C TRP A 95 14.89 5.42 -7.09
N GLN A 96 15.70 5.27 -8.16
CA GLN A 96 16.57 6.32 -8.65
C GLN A 96 15.80 7.49 -9.25
N ASN A 97 14.62 7.22 -9.84
CA ASN A 97 13.71 8.24 -10.39
C ASN A 97 13.07 9.14 -9.31
N LEU A 98 13.20 8.79 -8.03
CA LEU A 98 12.76 9.62 -6.91
C LEU A 98 13.93 10.50 -6.47
N ILE A 99 13.85 11.80 -6.76
CA ILE A 99 14.97 12.73 -6.60
C ILE A 99 15.16 13.12 -5.13
N SER A 100 14.09 13.55 -4.46
CA SER A 100 14.16 14.07 -3.10
C SER A 100 14.05 12.96 -2.04
N ARG A 101 14.55 13.26 -0.83
CA ARG A 101 14.33 12.39 0.35
C ARG A 101 12.85 12.31 0.70
N GLU A 102 12.12 13.40 0.54
CA GLU A 102 10.69 13.48 0.79
C GLU A 102 9.92 12.56 -0.17
N ASP A 103 10.22 12.58 -1.48
CA ASP A 103 9.60 11.71 -2.47
C ASP A 103 9.85 10.22 -2.14
N LYS A 104 11.07 9.88 -1.71
CA LYS A 104 11.44 8.53 -1.29
C LYS A 104 10.69 8.10 -0.04
N SER A 105 10.61 8.97 0.96
CA SER A 105 9.85 8.69 2.19
C SER A 105 8.36 8.51 1.88
N THR A 106 7.77 9.40 1.10
CA THR A 106 6.37 9.31 0.68
C THR A 106 6.10 8.02 -0.09
N ALA A 107 6.95 7.67 -1.05
CA ALA A 107 6.80 6.44 -1.82
C ALA A 107 6.87 5.20 -0.93
N LEU A 108 7.78 5.17 0.05
CA LEU A 108 7.97 4.04 0.95
C LEU A 108 6.78 3.89 1.91
N ASP A 109 6.38 4.97 2.56
CA ASP A 109 5.27 4.97 3.52
C ASP A 109 3.95 4.60 2.85
N MET A 110 3.64 5.21 1.70
CA MET A 110 2.41 4.91 0.97
C MET A 110 2.43 3.50 0.35
N SER A 111 3.60 2.99 -0.05
CA SER A 111 3.72 1.60 -0.52
C SER A 111 3.47 0.58 0.59
N LEU A 112 3.88 0.88 1.83
CA LEU A 112 3.58 0.07 3.00
C LEU A 112 2.07 0.05 3.27
N ILE A 113 1.41 1.21 3.27
CA ILE A 113 -0.04 1.30 3.46
C ILE A 113 -0.79 0.52 2.37
N LEU A 114 -0.42 0.68 1.10
CA LEU A 114 -1.02 -0.08 0.00
C LEU A 114 -0.77 -1.59 0.13
N ARG A 115 0.41 -2.00 0.61
CA ARG A 115 0.74 -3.41 0.89
C ARG A 115 -0.23 -4.00 1.91
N LEU A 116 -0.44 -3.32 3.04
CA LEU A 116 -1.36 -3.76 4.10
C LEU A 116 -2.80 -3.82 3.57
N ALA A 117 -3.27 -2.77 2.91
CA ALA A 117 -4.61 -2.73 2.34
C ALA A 117 -4.85 -3.82 1.28
N SER A 118 -3.86 -4.09 0.43
CA SER A 118 -3.96 -5.15 -0.58
C SER A 118 -3.89 -6.56 0.02
N ALA A 119 -3.18 -6.74 1.15
CA ALA A 119 -3.13 -7.98 1.90
C ALA A 119 -4.49 -8.30 2.52
N ILE A 120 -5.14 -7.32 3.15
CA ILE A 120 -6.48 -7.42 3.73
C ILE A 120 -7.54 -7.74 2.65
N ASN A 121 -7.37 -7.20 1.43
CA ASN A 121 -8.29 -7.42 0.31
C ASN A 121 -7.79 -8.53 -0.64
N LYS A 122 -7.29 -9.64 -0.10
CA LYS A 122 -6.69 -10.72 -0.89
C LYS A 122 -7.69 -11.42 -1.79
N ARG A 123 -8.90 -11.69 -1.29
CA ARG A 123 -9.95 -12.38 -2.06
C ARG A 123 -10.35 -11.61 -3.32
N PRO A 124 -10.80 -12.31 -4.38
CA PRO A 124 -11.43 -11.67 -5.55
C PRO A 124 -12.61 -10.79 -5.14
N ASP A 125 -13.47 -11.30 -4.24
CA ASP A 125 -14.55 -10.54 -3.62
C ASP A 125 -14.17 -10.21 -2.16
N PRO A 126 -13.72 -8.96 -1.89
CA PRO A 126 -13.28 -8.57 -0.56
C PRO A 126 -14.43 -8.56 0.45
N VAL A 127 -14.19 -9.15 1.62
CA VAL A 127 -15.18 -9.33 2.69
C VAL A 127 -15.02 -8.32 3.85
N ILE A 128 -13.88 -7.63 3.91
CA ILE A 128 -13.61 -6.65 4.96
C ILE A 128 -14.29 -5.32 4.63
N SER A 129 -15.04 -4.80 5.59
CA SER A 129 -15.74 -3.51 5.50
C SER A 129 -14.91 -2.36 6.04
N SER A 130 -14.17 -2.61 7.13
CA SER A 130 -13.34 -1.62 7.81
C SER A 130 -12.26 -2.28 8.65
N VAL A 131 -11.32 -1.46 9.11
CA VAL A 131 -10.25 -1.86 10.03
C VAL A 131 -10.17 -0.85 11.18
N ASP A 132 -10.00 -1.36 12.40
CA ASP A 132 -9.63 -0.56 13.56
C ASP A 132 -8.17 -0.84 13.90
N ILE A 133 -7.39 0.21 14.16
CA ILE A 133 -5.96 0.11 14.41
C ILE A 133 -5.63 0.68 15.78
N LYS A 134 -5.03 -0.14 16.63
CA LYS A 134 -4.48 0.30 17.91
C LYS A 134 -2.96 0.39 17.78
N LEU A 135 -2.43 1.52 18.22
CA LEU A 135 -1.00 1.83 18.14
C LEU A 135 -0.43 1.98 19.55
N THR A 136 0.70 1.34 19.80
CA THR A 136 1.56 1.55 20.95
C THR A 136 2.97 1.87 20.46
N ASN A 137 3.91 2.17 21.37
CA ASN A 137 5.29 2.51 20.98
C ASN A 137 6.00 1.40 20.20
N ASN A 138 5.62 0.13 20.42
CA ASN A 138 6.29 -1.03 19.83
C ASN A 138 5.36 -1.93 19.00
N GLU A 139 4.06 -1.69 19.00
CA GLU A 139 3.09 -2.60 18.39
C GLU A 139 2.04 -1.84 17.56
N ILE A 140 1.73 -2.39 16.40
CA ILE A 140 0.57 -2.04 15.59
C ILE A 140 -0.38 -3.23 15.54
N ARG A 141 -1.59 -3.04 16.03
CA ARG A 141 -2.62 -4.08 16.13
C ARG A 141 -3.80 -3.76 15.23
N PHE A 142 -4.11 -4.68 14.34
CA PHE A 142 -5.24 -4.59 13.43
C PHE A 142 -6.40 -5.46 13.90
N LYS A 143 -7.58 -4.86 14.01
CA LYS A 143 -8.85 -5.58 14.13
C LYS A 143 -9.60 -5.48 12.82
N LEU A 144 -9.82 -6.63 12.17
CA LEU A 144 -10.52 -6.71 10.89
C LEU A 144 -12.04 -6.82 11.15
N ILE A 145 -12.82 -5.98 10.48
CA ILE A 145 -14.28 -5.96 10.60
C ILE A 145 -14.89 -6.41 9.29
N SER A 146 -15.62 -7.53 9.32
CA SER A 146 -16.32 -8.08 8.16
C SER A 146 -17.74 -7.52 8.02
N LEU A 147 -18.22 -7.49 6.78
CA LEU A 147 -19.64 -7.25 6.49
C LEU A 147 -20.54 -8.38 6.97
N ASP A 148 -20.02 -9.61 6.96
CA ASP A 148 -20.71 -10.82 7.38
C ASP A 148 -19.94 -11.45 8.55
N GLN A 149 -20.55 -11.44 9.74
CA GLN A 149 -19.92 -11.95 10.97
C GLN A 149 -19.62 -13.46 10.91
N ASN A 150 -20.31 -14.20 10.04
CA ASN A 150 -20.12 -15.65 9.89
C ASN A 150 -18.96 -16.00 8.94
N LYS A 151 -18.37 -15.02 8.27
CA LYS A 151 -17.24 -15.27 7.36
C LYS A 151 -15.95 -15.52 8.11
N ASN A 152 -15.31 -16.62 7.75
CA ASN A 152 -13.97 -16.93 8.21
C ASN A 152 -12.94 -15.99 7.59
N LEU A 153 -12.20 -15.27 8.43
CA LEU A 153 -11.19 -14.27 8.06
C LEU A 153 -9.75 -14.80 8.12
N ILE A 154 -9.55 -16.12 8.19
CA ILE A 154 -8.21 -16.73 8.27
C ILE A 154 -7.29 -16.27 7.13
N LEU A 155 -7.82 -16.18 5.91
CA LEU A 155 -7.02 -15.75 4.74
C LEU A 155 -6.55 -14.30 4.87
N GLU A 156 -7.44 -13.41 5.31
CA GLU A 156 -7.15 -11.98 5.48
C GLU A 156 -6.14 -11.77 6.61
N LYS A 157 -6.33 -12.43 7.76
CA LYS A 157 -5.41 -12.39 8.89
C LYS A 157 -4.03 -12.92 8.48
N TRP A 158 -3.94 -14.13 7.94
CA TRP A 158 -2.68 -14.72 7.47
C TRP A 158 -1.98 -13.85 6.43
N SER A 159 -2.73 -13.28 5.49
CA SER A 159 -2.17 -12.41 4.46
C SER A 159 -1.62 -11.10 5.05
N LEU A 160 -2.28 -10.55 6.07
CA LEU A 160 -1.81 -9.36 6.77
C LEU A 160 -0.58 -9.67 7.63
N GLU A 161 -0.59 -10.79 8.36
CA GLU A 161 0.54 -11.28 9.14
C GLU A 161 1.79 -11.50 8.30
N SER A 162 1.64 -11.88 7.03
CA SER A 162 2.77 -11.99 6.09
C SER A 162 3.50 -10.66 5.81
N CYS A 163 2.94 -9.54 6.25
CA CYS A 163 3.58 -8.22 6.19
C CYS A 163 4.48 -7.91 7.41
N TYR A 164 4.56 -8.82 8.39
CA TYR A 164 5.30 -8.64 9.65
C TYR A 164 6.73 -8.16 9.41
N GLU A 165 7.51 -8.90 8.64
CA GLU A 165 8.93 -8.59 8.40
C GLU A 165 9.14 -7.19 7.81
N VAL A 166 8.27 -6.78 6.91
CA VAL A 166 8.36 -5.45 6.28
C VAL A 166 8.03 -4.33 7.27
N ILE A 167 7.02 -4.53 8.11
CA ILE A 167 6.69 -3.56 9.18
C ILE A 167 7.83 -3.48 10.19
N LYS A 168 8.39 -4.62 10.59
CA LYS A 168 9.51 -4.69 11.50
C LYS A 168 10.75 -3.99 10.94
N GLU A 169 11.08 -4.23 9.67
CA GLU A 169 12.23 -3.62 9.00
C GLU A 169 12.06 -2.09 8.83
N LEU A 170 10.88 -1.63 8.41
CA LEU A 170 10.67 -0.23 8.07
C LEU A 170 10.30 0.66 9.26
N LYS A 171 9.61 0.12 10.26
CA LYS A 171 9.01 0.90 11.35
C LYS A 171 9.40 0.43 12.74
N ASN A 172 10.12 -0.69 12.83
CA ASN A 172 10.49 -1.35 14.09
C ASN A 172 9.28 -1.63 15.01
N LEU A 173 8.16 -2.02 14.42
CA LEU A 173 6.92 -2.34 15.11
C LEU A 173 6.62 -3.84 15.05
N GLU A 174 6.03 -4.36 16.12
CA GLU A 174 5.41 -5.69 16.14
C GLU A 174 4.00 -5.61 15.52
N LEU A 175 3.70 -6.49 14.56
CA LEU A 175 2.37 -6.58 13.94
C LEU A 175 1.54 -7.63 14.67
N LYS A 176 0.33 -7.25 15.10
CA LYS A 176 -0.70 -8.15 15.66
C LYS A 176 -1.99 -8.03 14.83
N VAL A 177 -2.69 -9.14 14.72
CA VAL A 177 -3.97 -9.20 13.99
C VAL A 177 -5.00 -9.95 14.82
N ASP A 178 -6.11 -9.29 15.15
CA ASP A 178 -7.24 -9.81 15.94
C ASP A 178 -8.39 -10.31 15.06
#